data_8e1ab6feed2b6dfe36f39d0499dfa6b1
#
_entry.id   8e1ab6feed2b6dfe36f39d0499dfa6b1
#
_cell.length_a   1.000
_cell.length_b   1.000
_cell.length_c   1.000
_cell.angle_alpha   90.00
_cell.angle_beta   90.00
_cell.angle_gamma   90.00
#
_symmetry.space_group_name_H-M   'P 1'
#
loop_
_entity.id
_entity.type
_entity.pdbx_description
1 polymer ?
#
loop_
_entity_poly.entity_id
_entity_poly.type
_entity_poly.pdbx_seq_one_letter_code
_entity_poly.pdbx_strand_id
1 'polypeptide(L)'
;MPKKTYMLRAGEICHFEAFVNKGCLRKYYINEQGQEVIIQFAIENNWISDIPSFSTQQPGNIFIETLEDCELLYLSPQSKEELLNAVPRFERFYRILVERYLNVLQNRLYFSISKTAHEKYLDFLAHYPTIPQRVPQHYIASYLGMSAEFLSKVRTRMAKEK
;
A
#
# COMPACT_ATOMS: atom_id res chain seq x y z
N MET A 1 -8.23 15.74 -0.48
CA MET A 1 -7.66 15.48 0.86
C MET A 1 -6.23 15.97 0.87
N PRO A 2 -5.85 16.84 1.82
CA PRO A 2 -4.50 17.40 1.87
C PRO A 2 -3.43 16.37 2.19
N LYS A 3 -2.18 16.65 1.80
CA LYS A 3 -0.97 15.90 2.20
C LYS A 3 -0.86 15.81 3.73
N LYS A 4 -0.30 14.70 4.24
CA LYS A 4 -0.12 14.39 5.67
C LYS A 4 -1.43 14.29 6.45
N THR A 5 -2.49 13.83 5.81
CA THR A 5 -3.78 13.55 6.45
C THR A 5 -3.87 12.06 6.78
N TYR A 6 -4.17 11.75 8.02
CA TYR A 6 -4.49 10.38 8.43
C TYR A 6 -5.92 10.04 8.04
N MET A 7 -6.08 8.96 7.29
CA MET A 7 -7.37 8.38 6.95
C MET A 7 -7.77 7.28 7.94
N LEU A 8 -6.77 6.61 8.52
CA LEU A 8 -6.93 5.58 9.53
C LEU A 8 -5.74 5.62 10.49
N ARG A 9 -6.02 5.47 11.76
CA ARG A 9 -5.00 5.28 12.81
C ARG A 9 -5.17 3.92 13.48
N ALA A 10 -4.07 3.39 14.01
CA ALA A 10 -4.13 2.18 14.83
C ALA A 10 -5.10 2.38 16.00
N GLY A 11 -5.92 1.37 16.28
CA GLY A 11 -7.00 1.42 17.27
C GLY A 11 -8.34 1.89 16.73
N GLU A 12 -8.41 2.44 15.52
CA GLU A 12 -9.65 2.81 14.85
C GLU A 12 -10.20 1.66 14.00
N ILE A 13 -11.52 1.69 13.77
CA ILE A 13 -12.19 0.78 12.83
C ILE A 13 -12.12 1.38 11.42
N CYS A 14 -11.72 0.59 10.45
CA CYS A 14 -11.71 1.00 9.06
C CYS A 14 -13.12 0.94 8.46
N HIS A 15 -13.68 2.10 8.10
CA HIS A 15 -15.01 2.22 7.50
C HIS A 15 -14.98 2.51 6.01
N PHE A 16 -13.86 2.25 5.35
CA PHE A 16 -13.73 2.55 3.91
C PHE A 16 -12.84 1.56 3.17
N GLU A 17 -13.17 1.35 1.91
CA GLU A 17 -12.22 1.00 0.84
C GLU A 17 -12.10 2.22 -0.06
N ALA A 18 -10.89 2.73 -0.27
CA ALA A 18 -10.68 3.94 -1.06
C ALA A 18 -9.95 3.63 -2.37
N PHE A 19 -10.49 4.14 -3.47
CA PHE A 19 -9.82 4.17 -4.77
C PHE A 19 -9.10 5.50 -4.95
N VAL A 20 -7.83 5.43 -5.36
CA VAL A 20 -7.00 6.61 -5.57
C VAL A 20 -7.19 7.10 -7.00
N ASN A 21 -7.90 8.23 -7.16
CA ASN A 21 -8.04 8.92 -8.43
C ASN A 21 -6.78 9.74 -8.74
N LYS A 22 -6.22 10.40 -7.70
CA LYS A 22 -4.99 11.19 -7.78
C LYS A 22 -4.26 11.19 -6.45
N GLY A 23 -2.92 11.18 -6.49
CA GLY A 23 -2.07 11.31 -5.32
C GLY A 23 -1.39 10.01 -4.90
N CYS A 24 -0.77 10.03 -3.74
CA CYS A 24 -0.02 8.91 -3.17
C CYS A 24 -0.32 8.77 -1.69
N LEU A 25 -0.57 7.54 -1.26
CA LEU A 25 -0.79 7.17 0.13
C LEU A 25 0.18 6.08 0.55
N ARG A 26 0.40 5.96 1.86
CA ARG A 26 1.08 4.83 2.47
C ARG A 26 0.17 4.12 3.47
N LYS A 27 0.32 2.80 3.55
CA LYS A 27 -0.24 1.95 4.60
C LYS A 27 0.90 1.32 5.37
N TYR A 28 0.89 1.43 6.70
CA TYR A 28 1.97 0.94 7.55
C TYR A 28 1.47 0.56 8.94
N TYR A 29 2.29 -0.15 9.68
CA TYR A 29 2.12 -0.38 11.11
C TYR A 29 3.41 0.02 11.86
N ILE A 30 3.30 0.15 13.18
CA ILE A 30 4.45 0.39 14.05
C ILE A 30 4.80 -0.94 14.73
N ASN A 31 6.05 -1.40 14.55
CA ASN A 31 6.52 -2.64 15.18
C ASN A 31 6.86 -2.44 16.67
N GLU A 32 7.24 -3.52 17.36
CA GLU A 32 7.60 -3.50 18.78
C GLU A 32 8.79 -2.58 19.10
N GLN A 33 9.66 -2.29 18.14
CA GLN A 33 10.79 -1.37 18.25
C GLN A 33 10.41 0.10 17.98
N GLY A 34 9.12 0.40 17.75
CA GLY A 34 8.63 1.73 17.45
C GLY A 34 8.90 2.21 16.02
N GLN A 35 9.28 1.30 15.11
CA GLN A 35 9.60 1.64 13.72
C GLN A 35 8.37 1.49 12.82
N GLU A 36 8.20 2.44 11.89
CA GLU A 36 7.18 2.35 10.84
C GLU A 36 7.57 1.30 9.80
N VAL A 37 6.73 0.28 9.64
CA VAL A 37 6.90 -0.76 8.61
C VAL A 37 5.85 -0.57 7.53
N ILE A 38 6.29 -0.14 6.35
CA ILE A 38 5.37 0.14 5.24
C ILE A 38 4.93 -1.16 4.58
N ILE A 39 3.61 -1.33 4.49
CA ILE A 39 2.99 -2.51 3.89
C ILE A 39 2.62 -2.25 2.43
N GLN A 40 2.18 -1.02 2.11
CA GLN A 40 1.67 -0.69 0.78
C GLN A 40 1.89 0.79 0.49
N PHE A 41 2.25 1.11 -0.76
CA PHE A 41 1.97 2.40 -1.36
C PHE A 41 0.73 2.26 -2.24
N ALA A 42 -0.15 3.25 -2.21
CA ALA A 42 -1.26 3.35 -3.12
C ALA A 42 -1.13 4.65 -3.93
N ILE A 43 -1.05 4.50 -5.23
CA ILE A 43 -1.00 5.58 -6.22
C ILE A 43 -2.25 5.52 -7.08
N GLU A 44 -2.32 6.33 -8.12
CA GLU A 44 -3.43 6.36 -9.06
C GLU A 44 -3.82 4.95 -9.54
N ASN A 45 -5.11 4.67 -9.62
CA ASN A 45 -5.73 3.39 -9.98
C ASN A 45 -5.51 2.25 -8.96
N ASN A 46 -5.04 2.55 -7.76
CA ASN A 46 -4.94 1.57 -6.69
C ASN A 46 -6.08 1.72 -5.67
N TRP A 47 -6.37 0.62 -5.00
CA TRP A 47 -7.24 0.58 -3.83
C TRP A 47 -6.41 0.53 -2.56
N ILE A 48 -6.92 1.16 -1.49
CA ILE A 48 -6.30 1.13 -0.16
C ILE A 48 -7.38 1.01 0.92
N SER A 49 -7.14 0.11 1.86
CA SER A 49 -7.98 -0.16 3.03
C SER A 49 -7.19 -0.98 4.06
N ASP A 50 -7.68 -1.05 5.28
CA ASP A 50 -7.37 -2.16 6.20
C ASP A 50 -8.46 -3.22 6.05
N ILE A 51 -8.25 -4.18 5.14
CA ILE A 51 -9.25 -5.19 4.77
C ILE A 51 -9.75 -6.00 5.98
N PRO A 52 -8.89 -6.51 6.90
CA PRO A 52 -9.36 -7.18 8.11
C PRO A 52 -10.29 -6.31 8.94
N SER A 53 -9.90 -5.09 9.25
CA SER A 53 -10.71 -4.16 10.04
C SER A 53 -12.02 -3.78 9.33
N PHE A 54 -11.95 -3.52 8.02
CA PHE A 54 -13.12 -3.21 7.20
C PHE A 54 -14.14 -4.36 7.15
N SER A 55 -13.66 -5.61 7.04
CA SER A 55 -14.54 -6.77 6.92
C SER A 55 -15.14 -7.21 8.26
N THR A 56 -14.37 -7.10 9.35
CA THR A 56 -14.82 -7.55 10.68
C THR A 56 -15.44 -6.44 11.51
N GLN A 57 -15.27 -5.17 11.09
CA GLN A 57 -15.66 -3.97 11.85
C GLN A 57 -15.05 -3.97 13.27
N GLN A 58 -13.81 -4.44 13.38
CA GLN A 58 -13.02 -4.41 14.60
C GLN A 58 -11.81 -3.49 14.44
N PRO A 59 -11.32 -2.86 15.54
CA PRO A 59 -10.12 -2.03 15.47
C PRO A 59 -8.91 -2.79 14.94
N GLY A 60 -8.12 -2.11 14.08
CA GLY A 60 -6.87 -2.63 13.50
C GLY A 60 -5.62 -1.93 14.05
N ASN A 61 -4.45 -2.42 13.66
CA ASN A 61 -3.15 -1.83 14.03
C ASN A 61 -2.50 -1.07 12.87
N ILE A 62 -3.30 -0.66 11.89
CA ILE A 62 -2.82 -0.07 10.63
C ILE A 62 -3.02 1.44 10.65
N PHE A 63 -2.04 2.13 10.09
CA PHE A 63 -2.13 3.54 9.73
C PHE A 63 -2.26 3.68 8.22
N ILE A 64 -3.11 4.59 7.75
CA ILE A 64 -3.21 5.01 6.35
C ILE A 64 -3.10 6.53 6.31
N GLU A 65 -2.12 7.03 5.55
CA GLU A 65 -1.78 8.45 5.49
C GLU A 65 -1.51 8.90 4.05
N THR A 66 -1.95 10.11 3.72
CA THR A 66 -1.66 10.75 2.43
C THR A 66 -0.24 11.31 2.41
N LEU A 67 0.53 10.97 1.36
CA LEU A 67 1.88 11.50 1.13
C LEU A 67 1.89 12.73 0.20
N GLU A 68 0.77 12.97 -0.47
CA GLU A 68 0.51 14.09 -1.38
C GLU A 68 -0.93 14.57 -1.19
N ASP A 69 -1.32 15.65 -1.86
CA ASP A 69 -2.73 16.00 -2.00
C ASP A 69 -3.44 14.94 -2.83
N CYS A 70 -4.51 14.36 -2.31
CA CYS A 70 -5.18 13.22 -2.89
C CYS A 70 -6.64 13.51 -3.24
N GLU A 71 -7.08 12.91 -4.36
CA GLU A 71 -8.48 12.75 -4.74
C GLU A 71 -8.84 11.27 -4.63
N LEU A 72 -9.85 10.95 -3.82
CA LEU A 72 -10.20 9.59 -3.47
C LEU A 72 -11.69 9.36 -3.66
N LEU A 73 -12.05 8.17 -4.14
CA LEU A 73 -13.42 7.67 -4.11
C LEU A 73 -13.54 6.67 -2.96
N TYR A 74 -14.56 6.83 -2.14
CA TYR A 74 -14.79 5.99 -0.96
C TYR A 74 -15.93 5.02 -1.18
N LEU A 75 -15.74 3.81 -0.74
CA LEU A 75 -16.75 2.78 -0.65
C LEU A 75 -16.90 2.40 0.83
N SER A 76 -18.03 2.75 1.44
CA SER A 76 -18.37 2.32 2.80
C SER A 76 -18.83 0.85 2.80
N PRO A 77 -18.86 0.16 3.97
CA PRO A 77 -19.44 -1.18 4.05
C PRO A 77 -20.86 -1.25 3.50
N GLN A 78 -21.71 -0.27 3.85
CA GLN A 78 -23.09 -0.22 3.36
C GLN A 78 -23.15 0.00 1.85
N SER A 79 -22.41 0.98 1.31
CA SER A 79 -22.41 1.25 -0.13
C SER A 79 -21.87 0.08 -0.94
N LYS A 80 -20.93 -0.68 -0.38
CA LYS A 80 -20.42 -1.91 -0.99
C LYS A 80 -21.51 -2.98 -1.09
N GLU A 81 -22.25 -3.23 -0.02
CA GLU A 81 -23.36 -4.18 -0.03
C GLU A 81 -24.48 -3.75 -1.01
N GLU A 82 -24.83 -2.46 -1.03
CA GLU A 82 -25.80 -1.92 -1.98
C GLU A 82 -25.35 -2.15 -3.43
N LEU A 83 -24.06 -1.91 -3.75
CA LEU A 83 -23.51 -2.13 -5.09
C LEU A 83 -23.46 -3.62 -5.47
N LEU A 84 -23.08 -4.49 -4.55
CA LEU A 84 -23.08 -5.94 -4.77
C LEU A 84 -24.48 -6.46 -5.10
N ASN A 85 -25.50 -5.96 -4.41
CA ASN A 85 -26.89 -6.36 -4.63
C ASN A 85 -27.52 -5.75 -5.88
N ALA A 86 -27.20 -4.48 -6.18
CA ALA A 86 -27.85 -3.74 -7.28
C ALA A 86 -27.16 -3.95 -8.64
N VAL A 87 -25.87 -4.27 -8.66
CA VAL A 87 -25.07 -4.33 -9.88
C VAL A 87 -24.33 -5.68 -9.99
N PRO A 88 -24.91 -6.71 -10.64
CA PRO A 88 -24.29 -8.05 -10.73
C PRO A 88 -22.86 -8.06 -11.31
N ARG A 89 -22.55 -7.11 -12.20
CA ARG A 89 -21.19 -6.95 -12.75
C ARG A 89 -20.19 -6.45 -11.70
N PHE A 90 -20.64 -5.80 -10.64
CA PHE A 90 -19.78 -5.31 -9.56
C PHE A 90 -19.20 -6.46 -8.74
N GLU A 91 -19.95 -7.52 -8.48
CA GLU A 91 -19.46 -8.73 -7.81
C GLU A 91 -18.30 -9.36 -8.58
N ARG A 92 -18.45 -9.51 -9.89
CA ARG A 92 -17.36 -10.01 -10.76
C ARG A 92 -16.13 -9.10 -10.71
N PHE A 93 -16.32 -7.79 -10.78
CA PHE A 93 -15.24 -6.81 -10.70
C PHE A 93 -14.52 -6.93 -9.35
N TYR A 94 -15.28 -6.97 -8.25
CA TYR A 94 -14.72 -7.02 -6.90
C TYR A 94 -13.94 -8.32 -6.66
N ARG A 95 -14.44 -9.45 -7.12
CA ARG A 95 -13.73 -10.74 -7.06
C ARG A 95 -12.40 -10.67 -7.79
N ILE A 96 -12.37 -10.13 -9.01
CA ILE A 96 -11.12 -9.96 -9.77
C ILE A 96 -10.15 -9.03 -9.04
N LEU A 97 -10.65 -7.97 -8.42
CA LEU A 97 -9.83 -7.04 -7.62
C LEU A 97 -9.17 -7.76 -6.44
N VAL A 98 -9.94 -8.56 -5.69
CA VAL A 98 -9.44 -9.34 -4.55
C VAL A 98 -8.42 -10.40 -5.00
N GLU A 99 -8.68 -11.11 -6.10
CA GLU A 99 -7.74 -12.08 -6.68
C GLU A 99 -6.40 -11.42 -7.07
N ARG A 100 -6.46 -10.24 -7.70
CA ARG A 100 -5.24 -9.47 -8.03
C ARG A 100 -4.47 -9.04 -6.79
N TYR A 101 -5.19 -8.56 -5.77
CA TYR A 101 -4.56 -8.16 -4.51
C TYR A 101 -3.90 -9.34 -3.81
N LEU A 102 -4.55 -10.51 -3.78
CA LEU A 102 -3.99 -11.74 -3.23
C LEU A 102 -2.71 -12.15 -3.97
N ASN A 103 -2.71 -12.10 -5.30
CA ASN A 103 -1.54 -12.39 -6.11
C ASN A 103 -0.36 -11.45 -5.79
N VAL A 104 -0.63 -10.15 -5.62
CA VAL A 104 0.39 -9.17 -5.22
C VAL A 104 0.98 -9.51 -3.85
N LEU A 105 0.13 -9.87 -2.87
CA LEU A 105 0.57 -10.26 -1.53
C LEU A 105 1.40 -11.55 -1.55
N GLN A 106 0.97 -12.57 -2.29
CA GLN A 106 1.72 -13.83 -2.43
C GLN A 106 3.08 -13.62 -3.08
N ASN A 107 3.13 -12.84 -4.17
CA ASN A 107 4.39 -12.49 -4.82
C ASN A 107 5.32 -11.73 -3.87
N ARG A 108 4.79 -10.78 -3.11
CA ARG A 108 5.56 -10.03 -2.13
C ARG A 108 6.14 -10.93 -1.04
N LEU A 109 5.35 -11.87 -0.52
CA LEU A 109 5.81 -12.87 0.45
C LEU A 109 6.93 -13.73 -0.15
N TYR A 110 6.71 -14.28 -1.35
CA TYR A 110 7.73 -15.05 -2.06
C TYR A 110 9.02 -14.26 -2.26
N PHE A 111 8.95 -13.04 -2.77
CA PHE A 111 10.11 -12.19 -3.01
C PHE A 111 10.82 -11.76 -1.73
N SER A 112 10.09 -11.60 -0.62
CA SER A 112 10.69 -11.27 0.67
C SER A 112 11.66 -12.36 1.16
N ILE A 113 11.39 -13.62 0.79
CA ILE A 113 12.16 -14.79 1.21
C ILE A 113 13.26 -15.14 0.19
N SER A 114 12.96 -15.04 -1.12
CA SER A 114 13.80 -15.63 -2.18
C SER A 114 14.74 -14.64 -2.87
N LYS A 115 14.46 -13.33 -2.82
CA LYS A 115 15.21 -12.32 -3.58
C LYS A 115 16.26 -11.59 -2.77
N THR A 116 17.37 -11.24 -3.44
CA THR A 116 18.38 -10.33 -2.92
C THR A 116 17.86 -8.89 -2.82
N ALA A 117 18.54 -8.05 -2.06
CA ALA A 117 18.16 -6.62 -1.94
C ALA A 117 18.17 -5.88 -3.28
N HIS A 118 19.10 -6.22 -4.18
CA HIS A 118 19.17 -5.68 -5.52
C HIS A 118 17.91 -6.05 -6.33
N GLU A 119 17.58 -7.33 -6.38
CA GLU A 119 16.38 -7.83 -7.10
C GLU A 119 15.09 -7.27 -6.52
N LYS A 120 14.96 -7.17 -5.18
CA LYS A 120 13.81 -6.53 -4.52
C LYS A 120 13.64 -5.08 -4.97
N TYR A 121 14.74 -4.34 -5.09
CA TYR A 121 14.70 -2.94 -5.53
C TYR A 121 14.35 -2.82 -7.01
N LEU A 122 14.86 -3.69 -7.88
CA LEU A 122 14.50 -3.73 -9.30
C LEU A 122 13.00 -4.01 -9.50
N ASP A 123 12.46 -5.00 -8.78
CA ASP A 123 11.03 -5.31 -8.82
C ASP A 123 10.18 -4.14 -8.32
N PHE A 124 10.64 -3.48 -7.26
CA PHE A 124 9.98 -2.29 -6.76
C PHE A 124 9.91 -1.19 -7.82
N LEU A 125 11.01 -0.91 -8.52
CA LEU A 125 11.05 0.08 -9.60
C LEU A 125 10.14 -0.30 -10.77
N ALA A 126 10.06 -1.58 -11.10
CA ALA A 126 9.18 -2.08 -12.16
C ALA A 126 7.70 -1.94 -11.78
N HIS A 127 7.36 -2.21 -10.51
CA HIS A 127 5.99 -2.12 -10.01
C HIS A 127 5.54 -0.68 -9.71
N TYR A 128 6.45 0.14 -9.20
CA TYR A 128 6.21 1.52 -8.80
C TYR A 128 7.20 2.50 -9.47
N PRO A 129 7.12 2.70 -10.78
CA PRO A 129 8.12 3.51 -11.50
C PRO A 129 8.15 4.98 -11.06
N THR A 130 7.05 5.51 -10.53
CA THR A 130 6.93 6.92 -10.12
C THR A 130 7.21 7.15 -8.64
N ILE A 131 7.07 6.15 -7.78
CA ILE A 131 7.23 6.27 -6.32
C ILE A 131 8.61 6.82 -5.91
N PRO A 132 9.74 6.42 -6.52
CA PRO A 132 11.06 6.91 -6.11
C PRO A 132 11.25 8.43 -6.18
N GLN A 133 10.42 9.12 -6.97
CA GLN A 133 10.45 10.57 -7.12
C GLN A 133 9.42 11.29 -6.23
N ARG A 134 8.45 10.54 -5.67
CA ARG A 134 7.30 11.06 -4.93
C ARG A 134 7.45 10.91 -3.41
N VAL A 135 8.26 9.95 -2.95
CA VAL A 135 8.37 9.63 -1.53
C VAL A 135 9.82 9.60 -1.04
N PRO A 136 10.06 9.90 0.25
CA PRO A 136 11.38 9.77 0.86
C PRO A 136 11.95 8.35 0.74
N GLN A 137 13.27 8.25 0.53
CA GLN A 137 13.96 6.98 0.33
C GLN A 137 13.80 6.01 1.53
N HIS A 138 13.73 6.52 2.76
CA HIS A 138 13.56 5.67 3.94
C HIS A 138 12.19 4.97 3.97
N TYR A 139 11.14 5.51 3.34
CA TYR A 139 9.88 4.80 3.17
C TYR A 139 10.02 3.61 2.20
N ILE A 140 10.79 3.80 1.11
CA ILE A 140 11.08 2.70 0.18
C ILE A 140 11.89 1.61 0.88
N ALA A 141 12.90 1.99 1.66
CA ALA A 141 13.70 1.05 2.44
C ALA A 141 12.83 0.24 3.42
N SER A 142 11.94 0.92 4.17
CA SER A 142 10.98 0.27 5.06
C SER A 142 10.07 -0.71 4.31
N TYR A 143 9.53 -0.32 3.14
CA TYR A 143 8.71 -1.21 2.30
C TYR A 143 9.46 -2.47 1.85
N LEU A 144 10.76 -2.34 1.55
CA LEU A 144 11.64 -3.43 1.11
C LEU A 144 12.23 -4.25 2.26
N GLY A 145 11.96 -3.88 3.52
CA GLY A 145 12.49 -4.55 4.71
C GLY A 145 14.00 -4.37 4.89
N MET A 146 14.53 -3.19 4.58
CA MET A 146 15.95 -2.86 4.72
C MET A 146 16.18 -1.48 5.30
N SER A 147 17.41 -1.19 5.78
CA SER A 147 17.74 0.15 6.26
C SER A 147 17.93 1.14 5.11
N ALA A 148 17.73 2.44 5.40
CA ALA A 148 17.91 3.50 4.40
C ALA A 148 19.36 3.55 3.87
N GLU A 149 20.34 3.30 4.75
CA GLU A 149 21.77 3.25 4.41
C GLU A 149 22.07 2.08 3.48
N PHE A 150 21.47 0.92 3.74
CA PHE A 150 21.66 -0.25 2.90
C PHE A 150 21.03 -0.06 1.52
N LEU A 151 19.82 0.49 1.45
CA LEU A 151 19.19 0.85 0.17
C LEU A 151 20.04 1.87 -0.61
N SER A 152 20.64 2.85 0.07
CA SER A 152 21.53 3.82 -0.57
C SER A 152 22.74 3.13 -1.22
N LYS A 153 23.36 2.15 -0.53
CA LYS A 153 24.48 1.35 -1.09
C LYS A 153 24.03 0.54 -2.32
N VAL A 154 22.86 -0.10 -2.25
CA VAL A 154 22.30 -0.85 -3.39
C VAL A 154 22.13 0.06 -4.61
N ARG A 155 21.54 1.24 -4.44
CA ARG A 155 21.34 2.23 -5.51
C ARG A 155 22.67 2.73 -6.11
N THR A 156 23.63 3.03 -5.26
CA THR A 156 24.96 3.48 -5.71
C THR A 156 25.68 2.41 -6.54
N ARG A 157 25.58 1.15 -6.14
CA ARG A 157 26.13 0.04 -6.90
C ARG A 157 25.48 -0.11 -8.27
N MET A 158 24.16 -0.09 -8.32
CA MET A 158 23.40 -0.15 -9.58
C MET A 158 23.73 0.99 -10.55
N ALA A 159 24.02 2.19 -10.02
CA ALA A 159 24.38 3.34 -10.86
C ALA A 159 25.78 3.19 -11.50
N LYS A 160 26.67 2.37 -10.90
CA LYS A 160 28.03 2.09 -11.42
C LYS A 160 28.08 0.92 -12.41
N GLU A 161 27.05 0.09 -12.42
CA GLU A 161 26.91 -1.08 -13.31
C GLU A 161 26.21 -0.75 -14.64
N LYS A 162 25.73 0.50 -14.80
CA LYS A 162 25.21 1.07 -16.06
C LYS A 162 26.29 1.84 -16.80
#